data_45f48de3cb9befc51000a748d86858e7
#
_entry.id   45f48de3cb9befc51000a748d86858e7
#
_cell.length_a   1.000
_cell.length_b   1.000
_cell.length_c   1.000
_cell.angle_alpha   90.00
_cell.angle_beta   90.00
_cell.angle_gamma   90.00
#
_symmetry.space_group_name_H-M   'P 1'
#
loop_
_entity.id
_entity.type
_entity.pdbx_description
1 polymer ?
#
loop_
_entity_poly.entity_id
_entity_poly.type
_entity_poly.pdbx_seq_one_letter_code
_entity_poly.pdbx_strand_id
1 'polypeptide(L)'
;MAKDLIIGGASGYNWDQLKYWVNSIKQTGFKGDIVIVATNMSGDTVKKLVEQDVKVYAYGKRSEDGGVAKSENNIPPHVERFLFIWDFLRKNKGEYRFVTVTDTRDVIFQKDPTAYLEKNLLVGSASMVCSSEGLEYKDEPWGSKNLLDTFGPILYDELKDNMIYNVGTIAGLSEEVGDLLVQIFFQSVNRPIPIVDQAVFNFIISLSAYDFEIIKTANSSGWAIQLGTTLEAIKAGAGDIGQIVRQDPSKLDDYIKVYKDIQPVVDNDLVTTGHVPFTIVHQWDRVPAIRELIERKYG
;
A
#
# COMPACT_ATOMS: atom_id res chain seq x y z
N MET A 1 7.03 26.67 -4.48
CA MET A 1 5.81 25.89 -4.23
C MET A 1 6.23 24.55 -3.63
N ALA A 2 5.51 24.02 -2.66
CA ALA A 2 5.75 22.71 -2.11
C ALA A 2 5.60 21.64 -3.21
N LYS A 3 6.44 20.62 -3.17
CA LYS A 3 6.44 19.49 -4.11
C LYS A 3 5.44 18.42 -3.70
N ASP A 4 5.16 17.48 -4.60
CA ASP A 4 4.49 16.24 -4.26
C ASP A 4 5.53 15.12 -4.03
N LEU A 5 5.16 14.09 -3.29
CA LEU A 5 6.06 13.03 -2.87
C LEU A 5 5.42 11.65 -3.11
N ILE A 6 6.18 10.73 -3.71
CA ILE A 6 5.89 9.30 -3.64
C ILE A 6 6.98 8.67 -2.78
N ILE A 7 6.58 7.96 -1.72
CA ILE A 7 7.50 7.39 -0.73
C ILE A 7 7.07 5.99 -0.32
N GLY A 8 8.06 5.11 -0.15
CA GLY A 8 7.81 3.77 0.37
C GLY A 8 8.97 3.24 1.20
N GLY A 9 8.70 2.20 1.98
CA GLY A 9 9.68 1.50 2.78
C GLY A 9 10.28 0.30 2.05
N ALA A 10 11.60 0.09 2.15
CA ALA A 10 12.25 -1.09 1.62
C ALA A 10 13.27 -1.66 2.60
N SER A 11 13.10 -2.94 2.96
CA SER A 11 14.02 -3.66 3.83
C SER A 11 14.38 -5.02 3.21
N GLY A 12 15.66 -5.23 2.90
CA GLY A 12 16.15 -6.46 2.29
C GLY A 12 15.81 -6.64 0.81
N TYR A 13 15.23 -5.63 0.16
CA TYR A 13 14.92 -5.69 -1.28
C TYR A 13 16.14 -5.30 -2.13
N ASN A 14 16.26 -5.95 -3.29
CA ASN A 14 17.22 -5.63 -4.32
C ASN A 14 16.59 -4.83 -5.47
N TRP A 15 17.41 -4.39 -6.42
CA TRP A 15 16.94 -3.62 -7.58
C TRP A 15 15.88 -4.36 -8.41
N ASP A 16 16.05 -5.67 -8.64
CA ASP A 16 15.11 -6.44 -9.45
C ASP A 16 13.71 -6.52 -8.85
N GLN A 17 13.60 -6.33 -7.54
CA GLN A 17 12.31 -6.24 -6.84
C GLN A 17 11.74 -4.82 -6.85
N LEU A 18 12.58 -3.78 -6.85
CA LEU A 18 12.19 -2.38 -6.75
C LEU A 18 11.98 -1.70 -8.12
N LYS A 19 12.60 -2.22 -9.18
CA LYS A 19 12.59 -1.59 -10.52
C LYS A 19 11.19 -1.35 -11.07
N TYR A 20 10.25 -2.24 -10.82
CA TYR A 20 8.86 -2.09 -11.30
C TYR A 20 8.18 -0.86 -10.70
N TRP A 21 8.34 -0.66 -9.41
CA TRP A 21 7.85 0.52 -8.71
C TRP A 21 8.49 1.80 -9.27
N VAL A 22 9.80 1.85 -9.32
CA VAL A 22 10.56 3.02 -9.82
C VAL A 22 10.21 3.33 -11.28
N ASN A 23 10.30 2.33 -12.17
CA ASN A 23 10.07 2.51 -13.60
C ASN A 23 8.63 2.93 -13.90
N SER A 24 7.65 2.36 -13.18
CA SER A 24 6.25 2.73 -13.35
C SER A 24 5.98 4.18 -12.95
N ILE A 25 6.52 4.64 -11.81
CA ILE A 25 6.39 6.05 -11.40
C ILE A 25 6.99 6.99 -12.47
N LYS A 26 8.18 6.70 -12.94
CA LYS A 26 8.85 7.52 -13.98
C LYS A 26 8.05 7.57 -15.28
N GLN A 27 7.43 6.46 -15.68
CA GLN A 27 6.60 6.41 -16.89
C GLN A 27 5.31 7.22 -16.77
N THR A 28 4.80 7.51 -15.57
CA THR A 28 3.65 8.41 -15.40
C THR A 28 3.96 9.87 -15.71
N GLY A 29 5.25 10.23 -15.74
CA GLY A 29 5.69 11.62 -15.88
C GLY A 29 5.62 12.42 -14.58
N PHE A 30 5.48 11.77 -13.42
CA PHE A 30 5.48 12.39 -12.10
C PHE A 30 6.66 13.36 -11.92
N LYS A 31 6.40 14.55 -11.38
CA LYS A 31 7.39 15.65 -11.26
C LYS A 31 7.86 15.90 -9.83
N GLY A 32 7.27 15.21 -8.86
CA GLY A 32 7.67 15.32 -7.46
C GLY A 32 8.92 14.50 -7.13
N ASP A 33 9.19 14.39 -5.85
CA ASP A 33 10.29 13.59 -5.35
C ASP A 33 9.87 12.11 -5.19
N ILE A 34 10.76 11.20 -5.56
CA ILE A 34 10.60 9.75 -5.33
C ILE A 34 11.59 9.35 -4.24
N VAL A 35 11.09 8.78 -3.13
CA VAL A 35 11.89 8.48 -1.95
C VAL A 35 11.70 7.04 -1.52
N ILE A 36 12.81 6.37 -1.21
CA ILE A 36 12.79 5.09 -0.49
C ILE A 36 13.43 5.28 0.88
N VAL A 37 12.68 4.97 1.94
CA VAL A 37 13.23 4.80 3.29
C VAL A 37 13.79 3.38 3.40
N ALA A 38 15.11 3.27 3.53
CA ALA A 38 15.85 2.03 3.34
C ALA A 38 16.47 1.51 4.64
N THR A 39 16.32 0.20 4.87
CA THR A 39 17.10 -0.57 5.83
C THR A 39 17.55 -1.87 5.19
N ASN A 40 18.62 -2.51 5.66
CA ASN A 40 19.10 -3.79 5.16
C ASN A 40 19.20 -3.83 3.62
N MET A 41 19.83 -2.83 3.02
CA MET A 41 19.93 -2.68 1.57
C MET A 41 21.39 -2.63 1.12
N SER A 42 21.74 -3.39 0.07
CA SER A 42 23.10 -3.42 -0.48
C SER A 42 23.50 -2.11 -1.15
N GLY A 43 24.78 -1.80 -1.19
CA GLY A 43 25.32 -0.62 -1.87
C GLY A 43 24.99 -0.60 -3.36
N ASP A 44 24.99 -1.76 -4.04
CA ASP A 44 24.60 -1.86 -5.45
C ASP A 44 23.15 -1.43 -5.68
N THR A 45 22.24 -1.86 -4.81
CA THR A 45 20.83 -1.44 -4.91
C THR A 45 20.67 0.06 -4.64
N VAL A 46 21.36 0.60 -3.62
CA VAL A 46 21.36 2.04 -3.33
C VAL A 46 21.87 2.82 -4.54
N LYS A 47 22.98 2.38 -5.14
CA LYS A 47 23.56 3.02 -6.32
C LYS A 47 22.58 3.05 -7.50
N LYS A 48 21.95 1.91 -7.82
CA LYS A 48 20.95 1.82 -8.89
C LYS A 48 19.74 2.73 -8.66
N LEU A 49 19.26 2.84 -7.43
CA LEU A 49 18.16 3.77 -7.07
C LEU A 49 18.58 5.23 -7.33
N VAL A 50 19.78 5.63 -6.88
CA VAL A 50 20.30 6.99 -7.09
C VAL A 50 20.51 7.29 -8.57
N GLU A 51 21.00 6.34 -9.37
CA GLU A 51 21.11 6.45 -10.84
C GLU A 51 19.76 6.65 -11.53
N GLN A 52 18.67 6.27 -10.87
CA GLN A 52 17.30 6.50 -11.30
C GLN A 52 16.64 7.74 -10.67
N ASP A 53 17.41 8.67 -10.11
CA ASP A 53 16.94 9.88 -9.44
C ASP A 53 15.99 9.58 -8.25
N VAL A 54 16.08 8.39 -7.65
CA VAL A 54 15.38 8.04 -6.43
C VAL A 54 16.21 8.44 -5.23
N LYS A 55 15.65 9.24 -4.33
CA LYS A 55 16.31 9.61 -3.07
C LYS A 55 16.24 8.44 -2.11
N VAL A 56 17.39 8.01 -1.59
CA VAL A 56 17.48 6.94 -0.58
C VAL A 56 17.72 7.56 0.79
N TYR A 57 16.70 7.51 1.64
CA TYR A 57 16.78 7.91 3.02
C TYR A 57 17.16 6.70 3.89
N ALA A 58 18.44 6.65 4.27
CA ALA A 58 18.96 5.52 5.04
C ALA A 58 18.53 5.61 6.51
N TYR A 59 17.84 4.60 6.97
CA TYR A 59 17.47 4.44 8.37
C TYR A 59 18.30 3.32 9.00
N GLY A 60 19.51 3.67 9.39
CA GLY A 60 20.53 2.76 9.91
C GLY A 60 21.92 3.23 9.59
N LYS A 61 22.93 2.50 10.06
CA LYS A 61 24.32 2.78 9.74
C LYS A 61 24.59 2.51 8.26
N ARG A 62 25.38 3.36 7.63
CA ARG A 62 25.90 3.07 6.30
C ARG A 62 26.91 1.91 6.40
N SER A 63 26.78 0.93 5.50
CA SER A 63 27.75 -0.14 5.34
C SER A 63 28.94 0.29 4.48
N GLU A 64 30.05 -0.45 4.54
CA GLU A 64 31.29 -0.12 3.81
C GLU A 64 31.09 -0.10 2.28
N ASP A 65 30.17 -0.90 1.76
CA ASP A 65 29.79 -0.94 0.34
C ASP A 65 28.88 0.22 -0.09
N GLY A 66 28.57 1.17 0.82
CA GLY A 66 27.64 2.28 0.58
C GLY A 66 26.17 1.91 0.75
N GLY A 67 25.86 0.71 1.17
CA GLY A 67 24.52 0.24 1.50
C GLY A 67 24.01 0.77 2.83
N VAL A 68 22.92 0.17 3.30
CA VAL A 68 22.27 0.47 4.58
C VAL A 68 22.18 -0.80 5.41
N ALA A 69 22.75 -0.80 6.61
CA ALA A 69 22.67 -1.93 7.52
C ALA A 69 21.22 -2.20 7.95
N LYS A 70 20.97 -3.41 8.45
CA LYS A 70 19.70 -3.73 9.10
C LYS A 70 19.51 -2.82 10.30
N SER A 71 18.25 -2.41 10.54
CA SER A 71 17.88 -1.70 11.76
C SER A 71 18.24 -2.53 13.00
N GLU A 72 18.76 -1.88 14.04
CA GLU A 72 19.06 -2.51 15.32
C GLU A 72 17.79 -2.73 16.17
N ASN A 73 16.65 -2.17 15.74
CA ASN A 73 15.37 -2.35 16.41
C ASN A 73 14.84 -3.77 16.18
N ASN A 74 14.21 -4.32 17.21
CA ASN A 74 13.51 -5.61 17.10
C ASN A 74 12.03 -5.42 16.71
N ILE A 75 11.80 -4.57 15.70
CA ILE A 75 10.47 -4.23 15.17
C ILE A 75 10.37 -4.80 13.75
N PRO A 76 9.24 -5.46 13.42
CA PRO A 76 9.05 -5.95 12.05
C PRO A 76 9.11 -4.82 11.02
N PRO A 77 9.79 -5.01 9.88
CA PRO A 77 9.99 -3.95 8.87
C PRO A 77 8.69 -3.32 8.35
N HIS A 78 7.60 -4.09 8.24
CA HIS A 78 6.30 -3.58 7.79
C HIS A 78 5.66 -2.63 8.81
N VAL A 79 6.01 -2.72 10.10
CA VAL A 79 5.62 -1.75 11.14
C VAL A 79 6.62 -0.60 11.22
N GLU A 80 7.93 -0.92 11.20
CA GLU A 80 9.01 0.06 11.36
C GLU A 80 9.01 1.13 10.25
N ARG A 81 8.60 0.77 9.03
CA ARG A 81 8.52 1.69 7.89
C ARG A 81 7.67 2.94 8.17
N PHE A 82 6.61 2.83 8.94
CA PHE A 82 5.73 3.96 9.26
C PHE A 82 6.44 5.02 10.11
N LEU A 83 7.25 4.59 11.09
CA LEU A 83 8.09 5.50 11.87
C LEU A 83 9.11 6.21 11.00
N PHE A 84 9.75 5.49 10.08
CA PHE A 84 10.80 6.04 9.23
C PHE A 84 10.25 7.03 8.21
N ILE A 85 9.09 6.74 7.61
CA ILE A 85 8.41 7.66 6.71
C ILE A 85 7.95 8.90 7.47
N TRP A 86 7.35 8.74 8.65
CA TRP A 86 6.98 9.86 9.50
C TRP A 86 8.18 10.75 9.87
N ASP A 87 9.31 10.15 10.27
CA ASP A 87 10.52 10.92 10.62
C ASP A 87 11.07 11.69 9.40
N PHE A 88 11.00 11.08 8.21
CA PHE A 88 11.33 11.77 6.98
C PHE A 88 10.42 12.98 6.74
N LEU A 89 9.11 12.81 6.83
CA LEU A 89 8.13 13.89 6.64
C LEU A 89 8.32 15.01 7.68
N ARG A 90 8.51 14.64 8.95
CA ARG A 90 8.76 15.59 10.02
C ARG A 90 10.03 16.44 9.80
N LYS A 91 11.10 15.83 9.30
CA LYS A 91 12.37 16.52 9.00
C LYS A 91 12.27 17.43 7.76
N ASN A 92 11.33 17.15 6.88
CA ASN A 92 11.08 17.91 5.65
C ASN A 92 9.72 18.65 5.71
N LYS A 93 9.31 19.05 6.91
CA LYS A 93 8.02 19.74 7.13
C LYS A 93 7.90 20.97 6.24
N GLY A 94 6.77 21.06 5.49
CA GLY A 94 6.47 22.15 4.57
C GLY A 94 7.12 22.03 3.18
N GLU A 95 7.96 21.02 2.93
CA GLU A 95 8.54 20.78 1.60
C GLU A 95 7.55 20.07 0.67
N TYR A 96 6.68 19.24 1.22
CA TYR A 96 5.73 18.44 0.45
C TYR A 96 4.28 18.84 0.72
N ARG A 97 3.50 18.92 -0.37
CA ARG A 97 2.06 19.20 -0.37
C ARG A 97 1.29 17.89 -0.20
N PHE A 98 1.37 17.03 -1.22
CA PHE A 98 0.78 15.70 -1.21
C PHE A 98 1.85 14.64 -1.03
N VAL A 99 1.49 13.61 -0.28
CA VAL A 99 2.32 12.41 -0.07
C VAL A 99 1.53 11.17 -0.45
N THR A 100 2.11 10.33 -1.30
CA THR A 100 1.60 8.99 -1.62
C THR A 100 2.53 7.97 -1.02
N VAL A 101 2.07 7.24 -0.01
CA VAL A 101 2.79 6.19 0.71
C VAL A 101 2.36 4.84 0.17
N THR A 102 3.31 4.04 -0.33
CA THR A 102 2.98 2.70 -0.86
C THR A 102 3.98 1.64 -0.42
N ASP A 103 3.55 0.39 -0.51
CA ASP A 103 4.48 -0.72 -0.62
C ASP A 103 5.32 -0.54 -1.89
N THR A 104 6.52 -1.16 -1.93
CA THR A 104 7.48 -0.89 -3.02
C THR A 104 7.78 -2.10 -3.90
N ARG A 105 7.49 -3.31 -3.41
CA ARG A 105 7.81 -4.54 -4.14
C ARG A 105 6.74 -4.90 -5.17
N ASP A 106 5.49 -4.77 -4.80
CA ASP A 106 4.33 -5.27 -5.54
C ASP A 106 3.29 -4.16 -5.86
N VAL A 107 3.76 -2.93 -5.92
CA VAL A 107 2.98 -1.76 -6.34
C VAL A 107 3.56 -1.18 -7.63
N ILE A 108 2.69 -0.81 -8.56
CA ILE A 108 3.03 0.00 -9.73
C ILE A 108 2.06 1.16 -9.90
N PHE A 109 2.52 2.20 -10.60
CA PHE A 109 1.74 3.36 -10.95
C PHE A 109 1.41 3.35 -12.45
N GLN A 110 0.15 3.60 -12.79
CA GLN A 110 -0.26 3.76 -14.19
C GLN A 110 -0.55 5.22 -14.56
N LYS A 111 -0.76 6.06 -13.54
CA LYS A 111 -0.96 7.52 -13.68
C LYS A 111 -0.22 8.26 -12.59
N ASP A 112 0.05 9.54 -12.84
CA ASP A 112 0.50 10.48 -11.81
C ASP A 112 -0.61 10.65 -10.75
N PRO A 113 -0.33 10.35 -9.45
CA PRO A 113 -1.33 10.47 -8.39
C PRO A 113 -1.76 11.90 -8.11
N THR A 114 -0.93 12.89 -8.44
CA THR A 114 -1.18 14.32 -8.16
C THR A 114 -2.54 14.78 -8.67
N ALA A 115 -2.87 14.45 -9.91
CA ALA A 115 -4.13 14.89 -10.52
C ALA A 115 -5.37 14.34 -9.79
N TYR A 116 -5.29 13.09 -9.28
CA TYR A 116 -6.37 12.51 -8.48
C TYR A 116 -6.49 13.22 -7.13
N LEU A 117 -5.38 13.46 -6.45
CA LEU A 117 -5.34 14.11 -5.14
C LEU A 117 -5.83 15.57 -5.22
N GLU A 118 -5.39 16.33 -6.22
CA GLU A 118 -5.87 17.69 -6.45
C GLU A 118 -7.39 17.74 -6.64
N LYS A 119 -7.91 16.86 -7.48
CA LYS A 119 -9.35 16.83 -7.77
C LYS A 119 -10.20 16.48 -6.53
N ASN A 120 -9.72 15.59 -5.67
CA ASN A 120 -10.55 15.02 -4.62
C ASN A 120 -10.27 15.61 -3.24
N LEU A 121 -9.07 16.10 -2.94
CA LEU A 121 -8.71 16.62 -1.61
C LEU A 121 -8.80 18.15 -1.53
N LEU A 122 -8.51 18.90 -2.61
CA LEU A 122 -8.54 20.37 -2.54
C LEU A 122 -9.96 20.97 -2.60
N VAL A 123 -10.96 20.20 -2.99
CA VAL A 123 -12.35 20.68 -3.16
C VAL A 123 -13.25 20.32 -1.98
N GLY A 124 -12.80 19.39 -1.13
CA GLY A 124 -13.56 18.86 0.00
C GLY A 124 -12.92 19.14 1.35
N SER A 125 -13.52 18.57 2.40
CA SER A 125 -12.95 18.56 3.75
C SER A 125 -11.98 17.41 3.98
N ALA A 126 -11.89 16.45 3.05
CA ALA A 126 -11.02 15.30 3.18
C ALA A 126 -9.57 15.67 2.94
N SER A 127 -8.69 15.11 3.74
CA SER A 127 -7.25 15.32 3.71
C SER A 127 -6.46 14.10 3.21
N MET A 128 -7.10 12.93 3.20
CA MET A 128 -6.46 11.64 2.86
C MET A 128 -7.36 10.77 2.00
N VAL A 129 -6.76 9.74 1.37
CA VAL A 129 -7.45 8.71 0.58
C VAL A 129 -6.83 7.35 0.83
N CYS A 130 -7.68 6.33 0.94
CA CYS A 130 -7.30 4.92 0.98
C CYS A 130 -8.22 4.08 0.08
N SER A 131 -7.87 2.83 -0.19
CA SER A 131 -8.63 1.96 -1.08
C SER A 131 -9.03 0.64 -0.44
N SER A 132 -10.23 0.20 -0.79
CA SER A 132 -10.85 -1.04 -0.33
C SER A 132 -10.19 -2.28 -0.94
N GLU A 133 -10.25 -3.39 -0.21
CA GLU A 133 -9.99 -4.74 -0.71
C GLU A 133 -11.24 -5.43 -1.29
N GLY A 134 -12.38 -4.77 -1.27
CA GLY A 134 -13.65 -5.29 -1.79
C GLY A 134 -14.35 -6.32 -0.89
N LEU A 135 -13.85 -6.56 0.31
CA LEU A 135 -14.39 -7.51 1.28
C LEU A 135 -14.57 -6.86 2.66
N GLU A 136 -15.56 -7.33 3.39
CA GLU A 136 -15.72 -7.05 4.81
C GLU A 136 -14.82 -8.00 5.62
N TYR A 137 -14.44 -7.60 6.84
CA TYR A 137 -13.57 -8.42 7.68
C TYR A 137 -14.10 -9.83 7.91
N LYS A 138 -15.41 -9.99 8.18
CA LYS A 138 -16.04 -11.32 8.40
C LYS A 138 -15.93 -12.26 7.20
N ASP A 139 -15.76 -11.73 6.00
CA ASP A 139 -15.75 -12.47 4.74
C ASP A 139 -14.32 -12.79 4.24
N GLU A 140 -13.28 -12.21 4.89
CA GLU A 140 -11.87 -12.44 4.57
C GLU A 140 -11.17 -13.14 5.73
N PRO A 141 -10.86 -14.45 5.61
CA PRO A 141 -10.39 -15.27 6.74
C PRO A 141 -9.11 -14.78 7.41
N TRP A 142 -8.12 -14.33 6.61
CA TRP A 142 -6.86 -13.82 7.15
C TRP A 142 -7.06 -12.51 7.92
N GLY A 143 -7.77 -11.54 7.33
CA GLY A 143 -8.06 -10.26 7.97
C GLY A 143 -8.92 -10.43 9.21
N SER A 144 -9.94 -11.29 9.12
CA SER A 144 -10.80 -11.67 10.25
C SER A 144 -9.97 -12.17 11.44
N LYS A 145 -9.10 -13.16 11.18
CA LYS A 145 -8.19 -13.70 12.19
C LYS A 145 -7.21 -12.64 12.70
N ASN A 146 -6.63 -11.85 11.82
CA ASN A 146 -5.67 -10.82 12.17
C ASN A 146 -6.30 -9.73 13.07
N LEU A 147 -7.52 -9.28 12.76
CA LEU A 147 -8.28 -8.33 13.56
C LEU A 147 -8.58 -8.91 14.97
N LEU A 148 -9.07 -10.16 15.00
CA LEU A 148 -9.37 -10.86 16.26
C LEU A 148 -8.13 -11.05 17.12
N ASP A 149 -7.03 -11.51 16.55
CA ASP A 149 -5.76 -11.73 17.27
C ASP A 149 -5.15 -10.41 17.77
N THR A 150 -5.34 -9.30 17.01
CA THR A 150 -4.80 -8.00 17.36
C THR A 150 -5.56 -7.33 18.51
N PHE A 151 -6.89 -7.37 18.48
CA PHE A 151 -7.74 -6.54 19.35
C PHE A 151 -8.69 -7.34 20.24
N GLY A 152 -8.80 -8.64 20.04
CA GLY A 152 -9.71 -9.50 20.79
C GLY A 152 -11.17 -9.44 20.30
N PRO A 153 -12.04 -10.25 20.92
CA PRO A 153 -13.38 -10.49 20.40
C PRO A 153 -14.30 -9.25 20.46
N ILE A 154 -14.13 -8.35 21.42
CA ILE A 154 -15.00 -7.19 21.57
C ILE A 154 -14.85 -6.24 20.37
N LEU A 155 -13.60 -5.83 20.05
CA LEU A 155 -13.36 -4.97 18.90
C LEU A 155 -13.57 -5.70 17.56
N TYR A 156 -13.33 -7.01 17.53
CA TYR A 156 -13.68 -7.80 16.36
C TYR A 156 -15.19 -7.73 16.07
N ASP A 157 -16.03 -7.92 17.07
CA ASP A 157 -17.49 -7.86 16.90
C ASP A 157 -17.98 -6.49 16.44
N GLU A 158 -17.32 -5.41 16.86
CA GLU A 158 -17.63 -4.04 16.43
C GLU A 158 -17.21 -3.75 14.97
N LEU A 159 -16.12 -4.38 14.51
CA LEU A 159 -15.49 -4.02 13.22
C LEU A 159 -15.66 -5.07 12.13
N LYS A 160 -16.14 -6.27 12.42
CA LYS A 160 -16.20 -7.41 11.47
C LYS A 160 -17.07 -7.13 10.22
N ASP A 161 -18.03 -6.24 10.32
CA ASP A 161 -18.92 -5.82 9.22
C ASP A 161 -18.36 -4.61 8.45
N ASN A 162 -17.18 -4.11 8.82
CA ASN A 162 -16.53 -3.02 8.10
C ASN A 162 -15.74 -3.56 6.90
N MET A 163 -15.73 -2.75 5.83
CA MET A 163 -14.86 -2.97 4.67
C MET A 163 -13.39 -2.94 5.08
N ILE A 164 -12.58 -3.83 4.53
CA ILE A 164 -11.13 -3.81 4.69
C ILE A 164 -10.52 -2.77 3.76
N TYR A 165 -9.71 -1.86 4.31
CA TYR A 165 -8.90 -0.91 3.56
C TYR A 165 -7.42 -1.29 3.66
N ASN A 166 -6.72 -1.25 2.53
CA ASN A 166 -5.34 -1.70 2.46
C ASN A 166 -4.36 -0.61 2.91
N VAL A 167 -3.49 -0.95 3.85
CA VAL A 167 -2.48 -0.05 4.42
C VAL A 167 -1.28 0.22 3.50
N GLY A 168 -1.15 -0.55 2.43
CA GLY A 168 -0.06 -0.42 1.45
C GLY A 168 -0.28 0.66 0.38
N THR A 169 -1.39 1.43 0.45
CA THR A 169 -1.70 2.48 -0.53
C THR A 169 -2.47 3.63 0.12
N ILE A 170 -1.76 4.49 0.85
CA ILE A 170 -2.31 5.66 1.56
C ILE A 170 -1.78 6.92 0.89
N ALA A 171 -2.63 7.91 0.65
CA ALA A 171 -2.17 9.21 0.18
C ALA A 171 -2.97 10.37 0.79
N GLY A 172 -2.41 11.58 0.73
CA GLY A 172 -3.09 12.76 1.25
C GLY A 172 -2.16 13.95 1.45
N LEU A 173 -2.63 14.91 2.23
CA LEU A 173 -1.85 16.04 2.68
C LEU A 173 -0.72 15.56 3.61
N SER A 174 0.44 16.19 3.49
CA SER A 174 1.69 15.69 4.10
C SER A 174 1.63 15.59 5.63
N GLU A 175 1.02 16.56 6.31
CA GLU A 175 0.95 16.56 7.79
C GLU A 175 0.00 15.46 8.27
N GLU A 176 -1.20 15.37 7.69
CA GLU A 176 -2.24 14.42 8.08
C GLU A 176 -1.81 12.97 7.80
N VAL A 177 -1.16 12.73 6.67
CA VAL A 177 -0.55 11.42 6.40
C VAL A 177 0.52 11.11 7.44
N GLY A 178 1.40 12.07 7.75
CA GLY A 178 2.43 11.89 8.78
C GLY A 178 1.84 11.52 10.15
N ASP A 179 0.80 12.21 10.58
CA ASP A 179 0.12 11.95 11.84
C ASP A 179 -0.55 10.57 11.88
N LEU A 180 -1.15 10.15 10.76
CA LEU A 180 -1.71 8.80 10.63
C LEU A 180 -0.61 7.72 10.72
N LEU A 181 0.50 7.89 10.02
CA LEU A 181 1.60 6.91 10.02
C LEU A 181 2.20 6.70 11.41
N VAL A 182 2.42 7.77 12.17
CA VAL A 182 2.96 7.64 13.52
C VAL A 182 1.96 6.98 14.48
N GLN A 183 0.66 7.18 14.30
CA GLN A 183 -0.36 6.47 15.06
C GLN A 183 -0.37 4.98 14.73
N ILE A 184 -0.30 4.62 13.42
CA ILE A 184 -0.18 3.21 13.00
C ILE A 184 1.03 2.58 13.68
N PHE A 185 2.20 3.24 13.66
CA PHE A 185 3.41 2.74 14.30
C PHE A 185 3.20 2.49 15.79
N PHE A 186 2.77 3.51 16.56
CA PHE A 186 2.64 3.39 18.00
C PHE A 186 1.60 2.36 18.45
N GLN A 187 0.56 2.16 17.68
CA GLN A 187 -0.44 1.14 17.98
C GLN A 187 -0.03 -0.27 17.53
N SER A 188 0.89 -0.38 16.58
CA SER A 188 1.39 -1.65 16.05
C SER A 188 2.59 -2.17 16.84
N VAL A 189 3.48 -1.29 17.30
CA VAL A 189 4.69 -1.68 18.03
C VAL A 189 4.32 -2.38 19.34
N ASN A 190 5.05 -3.42 19.70
CA ASN A 190 4.82 -4.26 20.89
C ASN A 190 3.55 -5.14 20.84
N ARG A 191 2.88 -5.30 19.71
CA ARG A 191 1.85 -6.32 19.57
C ARG A 191 2.48 -7.72 19.48
N PRO A 192 1.84 -8.75 20.06
CA PRO A 192 2.41 -10.10 20.12
C PRO A 192 2.33 -10.87 18.79
N ILE A 193 1.75 -10.29 17.76
CA ILE A 193 1.60 -10.89 16.43
C ILE A 193 2.45 -10.14 15.40
N PRO A 194 3.02 -10.85 14.39
CA PRO A 194 4.02 -10.26 13.50
C PRO A 194 3.45 -9.24 12.49
N ILE A 195 2.23 -9.44 12.01
CA ILE A 195 1.61 -8.56 10.99
C ILE A 195 0.34 -7.97 11.59
N VAL A 196 0.39 -6.69 11.94
CA VAL A 196 -0.70 -6.00 12.66
C VAL A 196 -1.09 -4.67 12.03
N ASP A 197 -0.26 -4.14 11.16
CA ASP A 197 -0.37 -2.79 10.62
C ASP A 197 -1.69 -2.56 9.89
N GLN A 198 -2.19 -3.55 9.13
CA GLN A 198 -3.48 -3.41 8.44
C GLN A 198 -4.67 -3.42 9.41
N ALA A 199 -4.67 -4.29 10.43
CA ALA A 199 -5.73 -4.29 11.45
C ALA A 199 -5.72 -2.98 12.24
N VAL A 200 -4.53 -2.49 12.63
CA VAL A 200 -4.36 -1.21 13.32
C VAL A 200 -4.81 -0.04 12.46
N PHE A 201 -4.42 0.00 11.18
CA PHE A 201 -4.86 1.03 10.26
C PHE A 201 -6.39 1.08 10.16
N ASN A 202 -7.03 -0.06 9.93
CA ASN A 202 -8.49 -0.14 9.82
C ASN A 202 -9.21 0.24 11.13
N PHE A 203 -8.65 -0.13 12.29
CA PHE A 203 -9.14 0.33 13.58
C PHE A 203 -9.08 1.86 13.70
N ILE A 204 -7.93 2.47 13.37
CA ILE A 204 -7.77 3.93 13.47
C ILE A 204 -8.77 4.66 12.57
N ILE A 205 -8.88 4.26 11.30
CA ILE A 205 -9.78 4.94 10.35
C ILE A 205 -11.27 4.63 10.58
N SER A 206 -11.60 3.70 11.48
CA SER A 206 -12.98 3.45 11.92
C SER A 206 -13.43 4.43 13.02
N LEU A 207 -12.50 5.16 13.63
CA LEU A 207 -12.83 6.15 14.66
C LEU A 207 -13.51 7.37 14.02
N SER A 208 -14.50 7.93 14.70
CA SER A 208 -15.30 9.06 14.20
C SER A 208 -14.48 10.31 13.83
N ALA A 209 -13.29 10.49 14.43
CA ALA A 209 -12.37 11.55 14.07
C ALA A 209 -11.94 11.51 12.60
N TYR A 210 -12.00 10.34 11.95
CA TYR A 210 -11.59 10.13 10.56
C TYR A 210 -12.76 10.05 9.56
N ASP A 211 -14.01 10.14 9.99
CA ASP A 211 -15.18 9.95 9.10
C ASP A 211 -15.21 10.94 7.95
N PHE A 212 -14.71 12.17 8.15
CA PHE A 212 -14.69 13.23 7.13
C PHE A 212 -13.29 13.51 6.58
N GLU A 213 -12.25 12.97 7.18
CA GLU A 213 -10.87 13.26 6.81
C GLU A 213 -10.32 12.29 5.75
N ILE A 214 -10.89 11.08 5.65
CA ILE A 214 -10.43 10.04 4.74
C ILE A 214 -11.49 9.69 3.70
N ILE A 215 -11.14 9.83 2.42
CA ILE A 215 -11.90 9.27 1.31
C ILE A 215 -11.61 7.77 1.25
N LYS A 216 -12.58 6.97 1.64
CA LYS A 216 -12.56 5.50 1.56
C LYS A 216 -13.06 5.08 0.19
N THR A 217 -12.15 4.71 -0.72
CA THR A 217 -12.48 4.45 -2.13
C THR A 217 -12.78 2.98 -2.39
N ALA A 218 -13.77 2.76 -3.26
CA ALA A 218 -13.99 1.50 -3.96
C ALA A 218 -13.22 1.46 -5.29
N ASN A 219 -13.14 0.30 -5.94
CA ASN A 219 -12.47 0.12 -7.23
C ASN A 219 -13.04 1.05 -8.32
N SER A 220 -14.35 1.32 -8.28
CA SER A 220 -15.01 2.23 -9.23
C SER A 220 -14.42 3.65 -9.27
N SER A 221 -13.71 4.07 -8.23
CA SER A 221 -13.05 5.38 -8.18
C SER A 221 -11.85 5.50 -9.11
N GLY A 222 -11.22 4.39 -9.51
CA GLY A 222 -9.98 4.37 -10.28
C GLY A 222 -8.74 4.87 -9.51
N TRP A 223 -8.82 4.99 -8.18
CA TRP A 223 -7.67 5.38 -7.35
C TRP A 223 -6.65 4.25 -7.27
N ALA A 224 -6.93 3.23 -6.47
CA ALA A 224 -6.05 2.10 -6.34
C ALA A 224 -6.83 0.79 -6.33
N ILE A 225 -6.26 -0.27 -6.90
CA ILE A 225 -6.80 -1.63 -6.88
C ILE A 225 -5.91 -2.54 -6.03
N GLN A 226 -6.54 -3.32 -5.16
CA GLN A 226 -5.91 -4.36 -4.36
C GLN A 226 -6.15 -5.70 -5.06
N LEU A 227 -5.17 -6.18 -5.82
CA LEU A 227 -5.36 -7.38 -6.65
C LEU A 227 -5.41 -8.67 -5.85
N GLY A 228 -4.83 -8.70 -4.64
CA GLY A 228 -4.74 -9.91 -3.81
C GLY A 228 -6.07 -10.55 -3.44
N THR A 229 -7.13 -9.78 -3.42
CA THR A 229 -8.50 -10.21 -3.09
C THR A 229 -9.44 -10.28 -4.30
N THR A 230 -8.95 -10.08 -5.51
CA THR A 230 -9.77 -10.16 -6.73
C THR A 230 -10.05 -11.60 -7.15
N LEU A 231 -11.09 -11.78 -7.96
CA LEU A 231 -11.50 -13.09 -8.46
C LEU A 231 -10.37 -13.84 -9.18
N GLU A 232 -9.59 -13.14 -10.00
CA GLU A 232 -8.49 -13.77 -10.73
C GLU A 232 -7.33 -14.20 -9.81
N ALA A 233 -7.03 -13.42 -8.76
CA ALA A 233 -6.06 -13.80 -7.75
C ALA A 233 -6.53 -15.03 -6.95
N ILE A 234 -7.81 -15.06 -6.57
CA ILE A 234 -8.40 -16.20 -5.86
C ILE A 234 -8.35 -17.47 -6.71
N LYS A 235 -8.71 -17.40 -7.99
CA LYS A 235 -8.58 -18.54 -8.93
C LYS A 235 -7.12 -18.99 -9.09
N ALA A 236 -6.17 -18.07 -9.05
CA ALA A 236 -4.74 -18.37 -9.04
C ALA A 236 -4.25 -18.95 -7.70
N GLY A 237 -5.10 -18.94 -6.66
CA GLY A 237 -4.83 -19.49 -5.32
C GLY A 237 -4.11 -18.52 -4.39
N ALA A 238 -4.27 -17.22 -4.60
CA ALA A 238 -3.73 -16.20 -3.72
C ALA A 238 -4.49 -16.11 -2.39
N GLY A 239 -3.76 -15.84 -1.31
CA GLY A 239 -4.33 -15.66 0.02
C GLY A 239 -5.04 -16.90 0.58
N ASP A 240 -5.66 -16.75 1.74
CA ASP A 240 -6.38 -17.85 2.41
C ASP A 240 -7.63 -18.27 1.63
N ILE A 241 -8.36 -17.31 1.05
CA ILE A 241 -9.54 -17.62 0.21
C ILE A 241 -9.12 -18.44 -1.00
N GLY A 242 -8.03 -18.08 -1.69
CA GLY A 242 -7.52 -18.84 -2.81
C GLY A 242 -7.10 -20.28 -2.44
N GLN A 243 -6.55 -20.48 -1.25
CA GLN A 243 -6.25 -21.82 -0.74
C GLN A 243 -7.53 -22.63 -0.45
N ILE A 244 -8.56 -22.00 0.13
CA ILE A 244 -9.87 -22.62 0.37
C ILE A 244 -10.51 -23.04 -0.96
N VAL A 245 -10.54 -22.16 -1.96
CA VAL A 245 -11.12 -22.43 -3.29
C VAL A 245 -10.33 -23.52 -4.03
N ARG A 246 -9.02 -23.61 -3.86
CA ARG A 246 -8.22 -24.73 -4.41
C ARG A 246 -8.62 -26.08 -3.81
N GLN A 247 -8.92 -26.13 -2.52
CA GLN A 247 -9.35 -27.35 -1.83
C GLN A 247 -10.79 -27.72 -2.15
N ASP A 248 -11.66 -26.71 -2.27
CA ASP A 248 -13.08 -26.86 -2.60
C ASP A 248 -13.51 -25.78 -3.62
N PRO A 249 -13.49 -26.10 -4.93
CA PRO A 249 -13.87 -25.15 -5.98
C PRO A 249 -15.29 -24.60 -5.89
N SER A 250 -16.21 -25.28 -5.17
CA SER A 250 -17.58 -24.78 -4.97
C SER A 250 -17.63 -23.51 -4.12
N LYS A 251 -16.60 -23.26 -3.32
CA LYS A 251 -16.45 -22.05 -2.50
C LYS A 251 -16.24 -20.75 -3.31
N LEU A 252 -15.90 -20.87 -4.58
CA LEU A 252 -15.78 -19.71 -5.46
C LEU A 252 -17.08 -18.93 -5.58
N ASP A 253 -18.22 -19.61 -5.66
CA ASP A 253 -19.53 -18.97 -5.73
C ASP A 253 -19.89 -18.23 -4.44
N ASP A 254 -19.48 -18.77 -3.29
CA ASP A 254 -19.66 -18.08 -2.00
C ASP A 254 -18.82 -16.79 -1.95
N TYR A 255 -17.57 -16.85 -2.41
CA TYR A 255 -16.69 -15.69 -2.49
C TYR A 255 -17.27 -14.59 -3.42
N ILE A 256 -17.76 -14.96 -4.60
CA ILE A 256 -18.36 -14.00 -5.56
C ILE A 256 -19.56 -13.26 -4.93
N LYS A 257 -20.33 -13.92 -4.08
CA LYS A 257 -21.50 -13.29 -3.42
C LYS A 257 -21.11 -12.26 -2.37
N VAL A 258 -19.97 -12.47 -1.68
CA VAL A 258 -19.54 -11.58 -0.59
C VAL A 258 -18.62 -10.46 -1.06
N TYR A 259 -18.00 -10.59 -2.24
CA TYR A 259 -17.18 -9.51 -2.80
C TYR A 259 -18.06 -8.30 -3.16
N LYS A 260 -17.76 -7.14 -2.59
CA LYS A 260 -18.63 -5.94 -2.61
C LYS A 260 -18.24 -4.90 -3.66
N ASP A 261 -17.26 -5.19 -4.49
CA ASP A 261 -16.71 -4.19 -5.41
C ASP A 261 -16.63 -4.71 -6.86
N ILE A 262 -16.30 -3.87 -7.81
CA ILE A 262 -16.12 -4.27 -9.20
C ILE A 262 -14.81 -5.02 -9.39
N GLN A 263 -14.82 -6.02 -10.27
CA GLN A 263 -13.58 -6.70 -10.66
C GLN A 263 -12.79 -5.84 -11.67
N PRO A 264 -11.45 -5.79 -11.56
CA PRO A 264 -10.63 -5.10 -12.55
C PRO A 264 -10.61 -5.88 -13.86
N VAL A 265 -10.39 -5.16 -14.95
CA VAL A 265 -10.13 -5.72 -16.27
C VAL A 265 -8.83 -5.18 -16.84
N VAL A 266 -8.20 -5.96 -17.72
CA VAL A 266 -7.02 -5.50 -18.46
C VAL A 266 -7.50 -5.01 -19.83
N ASP A 267 -7.21 -3.76 -20.15
CA ASP A 267 -7.50 -3.14 -21.44
C ASP A 267 -6.32 -2.27 -21.90
N ASN A 268 -5.87 -2.45 -23.14
CA ASN A 268 -4.75 -1.70 -23.73
C ASN A 268 -3.49 -1.64 -22.86
N ASP A 269 -3.07 -2.79 -22.30
CA ASP A 269 -1.92 -2.91 -21.38
C ASP A 269 -2.06 -2.08 -20.08
N LEU A 270 -3.29 -1.83 -19.65
CA LEU A 270 -3.61 -1.17 -18.38
C LEU A 270 -4.63 -1.97 -17.57
N VAL A 271 -4.48 -1.95 -16.26
CA VAL A 271 -5.49 -2.45 -15.32
C VAL A 271 -6.51 -1.34 -15.10
N THR A 272 -7.78 -1.63 -15.39
CA THR A 272 -8.85 -0.61 -15.42
C THR A 272 -10.08 -1.03 -14.64
N THR A 273 -10.96 -0.07 -14.38
CA THR A 273 -12.33 -0.31 -13.85
C THR A 273 -13.29 -0.85 -14.92
N GLY A 274 -12.82 -1.13 -16.12
CA GLY A 274 -13.61 -1.34 -17.34
C GLY A 274 -13.68 -0.09 -18.22
N HIS A 275 -13.48 1.09 -17.67
CA HIS A 275 -13.49 2.38 -18.40
C HIS A 275 -12.35 3.31 -18.03
N VAL A 276 -11.88 3.27 -16.78
CA VAL A 276 -10.86 4.18 -16.25
C VAL A 276 -9.66 3.38 -15.73
N PRO A 277 -8.44 3.65 -16.20
CA PRO A 277 -7.24 3.03 -15.63
C PRO A 277 -7.08 3.43 -14.16
N PHE A 278 -6.73 2.46 -13.32
CA PHE A 278 -6.33 2.73 -11.95
C PHE A 278 -5.06 3.59 -11.90
N THR A 279 -4.99 4.47 -10.91
CA THR A 279 -3.76 5.25 -10.67
C THR A 279 -2.68 4.35 -10.11
N ILE A 280 -3.04 3.48 -9.16
CA ILE A 280 -2.14 2.54 -8.48
C ILE A 280 -2.67 1.11 -8.64
N VAL A 281 -1.78 0.15 -8.92
CA VAL A 281 -2.06 -1.28 -8.93
C VAL A 281 -1.17 -1.94 -7.89
N HIS A 282 -1.76 -2.51 -6.86
CA HIS A 282 -1.08 -3.20 -5.77
C HIS A 282 -1.28 -4.71 -5.84
N GLN A 283 -0.30 -5.46 -5.35
CA GLN A 283 -0.29 -6.94 -5.34
C GLN A 283 -0.42 -7.53 -6.76
N TRP A 284 0.19 -6.86 -7.73
CA TRP A 284 0.13 -7.24 -9.14
C TRP A 284 0.72 -8.64 -9.40
N ASP A 285 1.62 -9.09 -8.55
CA ASP A 285 2.24 -10.41 -8.61
C ASP A 285 1.29 -11.58 -8.24
N ARG A 286 0.10 -11.28 -7.71
CA ARG A 286 -0.93 -12.26 -7.34
C ARG A 286 -1.75 -12.77 -8.53
N VAL A 287 -1.79 -12.03 -9.63
CA VAL A 287 -2.55 -12.36 -10.84
C VAL A 287 -1.59 -12.66 -12.00
N PRO A 288 -1.44 -13.91 -12.44
CA PRO A 288 -0.40 -14.30 -13.41
C PRO A 288 -0.40 -13.46 -14.70
N ALA A 289 -1.56 -13.22 -15.30
CA ALA A 289 -1.66 -12.43 -16.53
C ALA A 289 -1.24 -10.96 -16.34
N ILE A 290 -1.56 -10.38 -15.17
CA ILE A 290 -1.15 -9.01 -14.85
C ILE A 290 0.34 -8.98 -14.53
N ARG A 291 0.85 -10.01 -13.86
CA ARG A 291 2.28 -10.14 -13.58
C ARG A 291 3.10 -10.14 -14.88
N GLU A 292 2.75 -10.97 -15.86
CA GLU A 292 3.41 -11.01 -17.16
C GLU A 292 3.37 -9.65 -17.87
N LEU A 293 2.23 -8.97 -17.80
CA LEU A 293 2.06 -7.62 -18.33
C LEU A 293 3.03 -6.62 -17.68
N ILE A 294 3.09 -6.61 -16.35
CA ILE A 294 3.93 -5.68 -15.57
C ILE A 294 5.42 -5.97 -15.79
N GLU A 295 5.81 -7.24 -15.77
CA GLU A 295 7.19 -7.67 -16.02
C GLU A 295 7.67 -7.24 -17.42
N ARG A 296 6.81 -7.36 -18.43
CA ARG A 296 7.11 -6.90 -19.79
C ARG A 296 7.20 -5.38 -19.90
N LYS A 297 6.34 -4.65 -19.21
CA LYS A 297 6.17 -3.20 -19.37
C LYS A 297 7.18 -2.39 -18.56
N TYR A 298 7.52 -2.83 -17.38
CA TYR A 298 8.33 -2.09 -16.41
C TYR A 298 9.62 -2.82 -15.98
N GLY A 299 9.87 -4.01 -16.53
CA GLY A 299 11.03 -4.85 -16.21
C GLY A 299 12.40 -4.41 -16.71
#